data_4ed72ce2b4c32065fd6c5b06221431c7
#
_entry.id   4ed72ce2b4c32065fd6c5b06221431c7
#
_cell.length_a   1.000
_cell.length_b   1.000
_cell.length_c   1.000
_cell.angle_alpha   90.00
_cell.angle_beta   90.00
_cell.angle_gamma   90.00
#
_symmetry.space_group_name_H-M   'P 1'
#
loop_
_entity.id
_entity.type
_entity.pdbx_description
1 polymer ?
#
loop_
_entity_poly.entity_id
_entity_poly.type
_entity_poly.pdbx_seq_one_letter_code
_entity_poly.pdbx_strand_id
1 'polypeptide(L)'
;MDNNVINEVRRSVDIVDVISRYVPLVSRGKNYFGVCPFHDDTNPSMSVSEDKQIYKCFSCGATGNVFTFVSEKEHINYYEAVRLLGSKNDNNQGE
;
A
#
# COMPACT_ATOMS: atom_id res chain seq x y z
N MET A 1 -9.09 7.47 -16.16
CA MET A 1 -7.85 6.70 -16.22
C MET A 1 -8.21 5.28 -16.62
N ASP A 2 -7.55 4.73 -17.60
CA ASP A 2 -7.93 3.40 -18.05
C ASP A 2 -7.18 2.29 -17.30
N ASN A 3 -7.65 1.06 -17.52
CA ASN A 3 -7.12 -0.08 -16.78
C ASN A 3 -5.66 -0.37 -17.11
N ASN A 4 -5.21 -0.04 -18.30
CA ASN A 4 -3.82 -0.29 -18.68
C ASN A 4 -2.87 0.55 -17.84
N VAL A 5 -3.21 1.82 -17.62
CA VAL A 5 -2.38 2.70 -16.79
C VAL A 5 -2.34 2.18 -15.35
N ILE A 6 -3.50 1.82 -14.81
CA ILE A 6 -3.58 1.32 -13.45
C ILE A 6 -2.76 0.04 -13.30
N ASN A 7 -2.87 -0.88 -14.25
CA ASN A 7 -2.13 -2.13 -14.19
C ASN A 7 -0.63 -1.91 -14.30
N GLU A 8 -0.19 -0.97 -15.12
CA GLU A 8 1.23 -0.69 -15.25
C GLU A 8 1.82 -0.13 -13.97
N VAL A 9 1.11 0.81 -13.35
CA VAL A 9 1.58 1.37 -12.08
C VAL A 9 1.61 0.29 -11.01
N ARG A 10 0.58 -0.56 -10.97
CA ARG A 10 0.52 -1.62 -9.98
C ARG A 10 1.70 -2.59 -10.11
N ARG A 11 2.12 -2.90 -11.34
CA ARG A 11 3.24 -3.80 -11.55
C ARG A 11 4.57 -3.17 -11.17
N SER A 12 4.64 -1.86 -11.20
CA SER A 12 5.90 -1.15 -10.93
C SER A 12 6.08 -0.79 -9.46
N VAL A 13 5.06 -1.03 -8.61
CA VAL A 13 5.15 -0.72 -7.18
C VAL A 13 4.94 -2.00 -6.38
N ASP A 14 5.54 -2.02 -5.19
CA ASP A 14 5.43 -3.14 -4.26
C ASP A 14 4.73 -2.63 -3.01
N ILE A 15 3.64 -3.30 -2.62
CA ILE A 15 2.84 -2.86 -1.47
C ILE A 15 3.66 -2.84 -0.18
N VAL A 16 4.58 -3.79 -0.01
CA VAL A 16 5.42 -3.82 1.19
C VAL A 16 6.31 -2.58 1.24
N ASP A 17 6.92 -2.24 0.12
CA ASP A 17 7.77 -1.07 0.05
C ASP A 17 6.99 0.22 0.32
N VAL A 18 5.81 0.35 -0.28
CA VAL A 18 5.00 1.56 -0.13
C VAL A 18 4.51 1.70 1.30
N ILE A 19 3.95 0.61 1.87
CA ILE A 19 3.42 0.68 3.24
C ILE A 19 4.53 0.94 4.24
N SER A 20 5.72 0.38 3.99
CA SER A 20 6.83 0.58 4.93
C SER A 20 7.28 2.03 5.03
N ARG A 21 6.91 2.87 4.08
CA ARG A 21 7.17 4.32 4.16
C ARG A 21 6.28 5.01 5.17
N TYR A 22 5.15 4.39 5.52
CA TYR A 22 4.19 4.94 6.48
C TYR A 22 4.24 4.22 7.81
N VAL A 23 4.48 2.92 7.80
CA VAL A 23 4.38 2.07 8.98
C VAL A 23 5.53 1.07 8.95
N PRO A 24 6.29 0.95 10.04
CA PRO A 24 7.33 -0.10 10.09
C PRO A 24 6.70 -1.48 9.96
N LEU A 25 7.28 -2.32 9.13
CA LEU A 25 6.79 -3.67 8.89
C LEU A 25 7.85 -4.68 9.32
N VAL A 26 7.39 -5.80 9.89
CA VAL A 26 8.26 -6.89 10.32
C VAL A 26 7.86 -8.14 9.55
N SER A 27 8.85 -8.80 8.94
CA SER A 27 8.62 -10.03 8.20
C SER A 27 8.36 -11.21 9.14
N ARG A 28 7.30 -11.94 8.88
CA ARG A 28 6.98 -13.16 9.64
C ARG A 28 6.42 -14.19 8.66
N GLY A 29 7.21 -15.20 8.37
CA GLY A 29 6.80 -16.20 7.39
C GLY A 29 6.66 -15.56 6.02
N LYS A 30 5.49 -15.71 5.42
CA LYS A 30 5.23 -15.19 4.08
C LYS A 30 4.68 -13.78 4.08
N ASN A 31 4.33 -13.26 5.25
CA ASN A 31 3.66 -11.97 5.34
C ASN A 31 4.48 -11.00 6.17
N TYR A 32 4.10 -9.73 6.08
CA TYR A 32 4.66 -8.68 6.89
C TYR A 32 3.58 -8.15 7.82
N PHE A 33 3.97 -7.69 9.00
CA PHE A 33 3.02 -7.23 10.00
C PHE A 33 3.43 -5.88 10.53
N GLY A 34 2.44 -5.04 10.80
CA GLY A 34 2.66 -3.73 11.38
C GLY A 34 1.42 -3.23 12.08
N VAL A 35 1.57 -2.08 12.76
CA VAL A 35 0.46 -1.44 13.43
C VAL A 35 -0.40 -0.73 12.40
N CYS A 36 -1.71 -1.00 12.42
CA CYS A 36 -2.62 -0.40 11.44
C CYS A 36 -2.72 1.11 11.67
N PRO A 37 -2.53 1.93 10.63
CA PRO A 37 -2.61 3.38 10.77
C PRO A 37 -4.00 3.96 10.67
N PHE A 38 -5.02 3.12 10.43
CA PHE A 38 -6.38 3.59 10.17
C PHE A 38 -7.24 3.60 11.42
N HIS A 39 -6.70 3.14 12.54
CA HIS A 39 -7.37 3.24 13.82
C HIS A 39 -6.31 3.27 14.91
N ASP A 40 -6.76 3.58 16.12
CA ASP A 40 -5.85 3.66 17.27
C ASP A 40 -5.50 2.24 17.72
N ASP A 41 -4.27 1.82 17.41
CA ASP A 41 -3.84 0.46 17.67
C ASP A 41 -2.39 0.47 18.11
N THR A 42 -2.06 -0.42 19.05
CA THR A 42 -0.68 -0.58 19.51
C THR A 42 -0.12 -1.96 19.17
N ASN A 43 -0.95 -2.82 18.62
CA ASN A 43 -0.58 -4.18 18.27
C ASN A 43 -0.37 -4.30 16.76
N PRO A 44 0.52 -5.18 16.29
CA PRO A 44 0.72 -5.37 14.86
C PRO A 44 -0.42 -6.19 14.26
N SER A 45 -1.58 -5.56 14.13
CA SER A 45 -2.80 -6.21 13.65
C SER A 45 -2.95 -6.19 12.14
N MET A 46 -2.11 -5.44 11.43
CA MET A 46 -2.20 -5.34 9.98
C MET A 46 -1.24 -6.32 9.33
N SER A 47 -1.77 -7.15 8.45
CA SER A 47 -1.00 -8.11 7.66
C SER A 47 -0.86 -7.59 6.24
N VAL A 48 0.33 -7.69 5.68
CA VAL A 48 0.61 -7.29 4.30
C VAL A 48 1.16 -8.50 3.55
N SER A 49 0.51 -8.86 2.45
CA SER A 49 0.94 -9.97 1.62
C SER A 49 1.66 -9.44 0.40
N GLU A 50 2.96 -9.70 0.32
CA GLU A 50 3.74 -9.30 -0.84
C GLU A 50 3.31 -10.09 -2.07
N ASP A 51 3.00 -11.35 -1.88
CA ASP A 51 2.60 -12.26 -2.94
C ASP A 51 1.32 -11.79 -3.62
N LYS A 52 0.33 -11.43 -2.82
CA LYS A 52 -0.98 -11.03 -3.33
C LYS A 52 -1.09 -9.52 -3.51
N GLN A 53 -0.13 -8.76 -2.98
CA GLN A 53 -0.13 -7.30 -3.04
C GLN A 53 -1.38 -6.70 -2.42
N ILE A 54 -1.74 -7.22 -1.25
CA ILE A 54 -2.89 -6.72 -0.47
C ILE A 54 -2.50 -6.57 0.98
N TYR A 55 -3.28 -5.76 1.71
CA TYR A 55 -3.15 -5.65 3.15
C TYR A 55 -4.50 -5.92 3.81
N LYS A 56 -4.46 -6.30 5.07
CA LYS A 56 -5.67 -6.52 5.85
C LYS A 56 -5.38 -6.30 7.32
N CYS A 57 -6.22 -5.49 7.95
CA CYS A 57 -6.16 -5.30 9.40
C CYS A 57 -7.19 -6.20 10.07
N PHE A 58 -6.74 -7.06 10.97
CA PHE A 58 -7.65 -7.99 11.63
C PHE A 58 -8.45 -7.34 12.75
N SER A 59 -8.06 -6.14 13.18
CA SER A 59 -8.78 -5.42 14.21
C SER A 59 -9.93 -4.60 13.68
N CYS A 60 -9.69 -3.81 12.62
CA CYS A 60 -10.72 -2.90 12.12
C CYS A 60 -11.31 -3.34 10.79
N GLY A 61 -10.74 -4.35 10.16
CA GLY A 61 -11.26 -4.85 8.89
C GLY A 61 -10.82 -4.10 7.65
N ALA A 62 -9.97 -3.08 7.80
CA ALA A 62 -9.45 -2.36 6.65
C ALA A 62 -8.69 -3.33 5.74
N THR A 63 -8.93 -3.24 4.43
CA THR A 63 -8.30 -4.13 3.47
C THR A 63 -8.28 -3.49 2.10
N GLY A 64 -7.36 -3.93 1.26
CA GLY A 64 -7.27 -3.44 -0.11
C GLY A 64 -5.89 -3.63 -0.70
N ASN A 65 -5.66 -3.00 -1.85
CA ASN A 65 -4.36 -3.04 -2.50
C ASN A 65 -3.57 -1.78 -2.16
N VAL A 66 -2.42 -1.61 -2.82
CA VAL A 66 -1.52 -0.50 -2.53
C VAL A 66 -2.19 0.86 -2.76
N PHE A 67 -3.04 0.96 -3.79
CA PHE A 67 -3.71 2.23 -4.08
C PHE A 67 -4.77 2.53 -3.02
N THR A 68 -5.48 1.50 -2.56
CA THR A 68 -6.43 1.65 -1.47
C THR A 68 -5.75 2.18 -0.22
N PHE A 69 -4.59 1.61 0.10
CA PHE A 69 -3.84 2.04 1.29
C PHE A 69 -3.46 3.53 1.18
N VAL A 70 -2.88 3.91 0.06
CA VAL A 70 -2.42 5.29 -0.11
C VAL A 70 -3.59 6.27 -0.14
N SER A 71 -4.68 5.90 -0.81
CA SER A 71 -5.85 6.79 -0.87
C SER A 71 -6.43 7.05 0.52
N GLU A 72 -6.50 6.01 1.34
CA GLU A 72 -6.99 6.15 2.71
C GLU A 72 -6.02 6.95 3.58
N LYS A 73 -4.74 6.68 3.42
CA LYS A 73 -3.72 7.30 4.27
C LYS A 73 -3.54 8.78 3.95
N GLU A 74 -3.60 9.12 2.66
CA GLU A 74 -3.38 10.50 2.22
C GLU A 74 -4.68 11.28 2.06
N HIS A 75 -5.83 10.64 2.26
CA HIS A 75 -7.14 11.27 2.11
C HIS A 75 -7.37 11.79 0.70
N ILE A 76 -6.99 10.98 -0.28
CA ILE A 76 -7.18 11.27 -1.69
C ILE A 76 -7.97 10.12 -2.31
N ASN A 77 -8.48 10.33 -3.53
CA ASN A 77 -9.24 9.25 -4.16
C ASN A 77 -8.30 8.22 -4.80
N TYR A 78 -8.89 7.12 -5.24
CA TYR A 78 -8.14 5.98 -5.75
C TYR A 78 -7.27 6.37 -6.95
N TYR A 79 -7.83 7.13 -7.87
CA TYR A 79 -7.10 7.52 -9.08
C TYR A 79 -5.96 8.48 -8.78
N GLU A 80 -6.15 9.32 -7.79
CA GLU A 80 -5.06 10.19 -7.35
C GLU A 80 -3.93 9.38 -6.73
N ALA A 81 -4.26 8.32 -6.00
CA ALA A 81 -3.23 7.43 -5.46
C ALA A 81 -2.45 6.75 -6.57
N VAL A 82 -3.14 6.29 -7.61
CA VAL A 82 -2.47 5.68 -8.76
C VAL A 82 -1.52 6.68 -9.40
N ARG A 83 -1.97 7.91 -9.60
CA ARG A 83 -1.16 8.94 -10.21
C ARG A 83 0.05 9.30 -9.35
N LEU A 84 -0.17 9.37 -8.05
CA LEU A 84 0.91 9.71 -7.12
C LEU A 84 2.03 8.69 -7.19
N LEU A 85 1.68 7.40 -7.15
CA LEU A 85 2.66 6.34 -7.20
C LEU A 85 3.33 6.22 -8.56
N GLY A 86 2.58 6.46 -9.62
CA GLY A 86 3.13 6.46 -10.96
C GLY A 86 4.09 7.61 -11.17
N SER A 87 3.74 8.79 -10.68
CA SER A 87 4.60 9.95 -10.77
C SER A 87 5.93 9.74 -10.08
N LYS A 88 5.89 9.12 -8.90
CA LYS A 88 7.13 8.84 -8.17
C LYS A 88 8.03 7.89 -8.94
N ASN A 89 7.44 6.89 -9.57
CA ASN A 89 8.20 5.98 -10.40
C ASN A 89 8.82 6.69 -11.60
N ASP A 90 8.05 7.55 -12.23
CA ASP A 90 8.54 8.32 -13.37
C ASP A 90 9.70 9.21 -12.96
N ASN A 91 9.60 9.84 -11.79
CA ASN A 91 10.66 10.68 -11.30
C ASN A 91 11.94 9.90 -11.08
N ASN A 92 11.82 8.70 -10.53
CA ASN A 92 12.98 7.85 -10.32
C ASN A 92 13.64 7.49 -11.63
N GLN A 93 12.85 7.26 -12.65
CA GLN A 93 13.38 6.90 -13.96
C GLN A 93 13.94 8.10 -14.69
N GLY A 94 13.38 9.25 -14.46
CA GLY A 94 13.78 10.46 -15.13
C GLY A 94 15.15 10.95 -14.74
N GLU A 95 15.64 10.44 -13.65
CA GLU A 95 16.97 10.83 -13.18
C GLU A 95 18.04 9.94 -13.75
#